data_c8040ab5a68ef5f1ccbd1abfbb0a7b2f
#
_entry.id   c8040ab5a68ef5f1ccbd1abfbb0a7b2f
#
_cell.length_a   1.000
_cell.length_b   1.000
_cell.length_c   1.000
_cell.angle_alpha   90.00
_cell.angle_beta   90.00
_cell.angle_gamma   90.00
#
_symmetry.space_group_name_H-M   'P 1'
#
loop_
_entity.id
_entity.type
_entity.pdbx_description
1 polymer ?
#
loop_
_entity_poly.entity_id
_entity_poly.type
_entity_poly.pdbx_seq_one_letter_code
_entity_poly.pdbx_strand_id
1 'polypeptide(L)'
;MKKTFILMALLLSVGTIMGQVDKAALKLAQKEAKAQMNEAQKISAAITAKINEKAATDDEIITECKKGQALIRKAIKSGAIAENKLGDAYKISADMANYINTAILNKTENKEPFDTAFFFSNLKTLTSALQGEIKHTKITTGEAGNENYIKGRKFNLAQCGNFYLYAAQINGEGKLYDKALEAFDIALNYAKIYPEVAGQLKFSIPEDKIAFHAFHLAHDAKNYEKMSELYDKAVQYAEGADVTKQVNLESYRERGDTAAWASHVREMTLKEPKTNETYIQMLIAYYINADKKAGPESNLMMKYVDDIIAVDPNILMANYGKAYKLFETEKYDEALAAYKRCTEIKPDYYDAWYQCGLCKYRQALAKNATVSSIKNQTLAKQTLEITKKLFGEAIPFFEKARECAPDEPQKWAFELRQCYSVTGQAEKAAEMDKLL
;
A
#
# COMPACT_ATOMS: atom_id res chain seq x y z
N MET A 1 -13.69 -23.40 21.10
CA MET A 1 -13.19 -22.67 22.27
C MET A 1 -14.24 -22.34 23.35
N LYS A 2 -15.56 -22.26 23.08
CA LYS A 2 -16.57 -21.96 24.13
C LYS A 2 -16.98 -23.16 25.02
N LYS A 3 -16.81 -24.41 24.59
CA LYS A 3 -17.26 -25.58 25.36
C LYS A 3 -16.30 -26.02 26.50
N THR A 4 -15.01 -25.71 26.40
CA THR A 4 -14.02 -26.10 27.43
C THR A 4 -13.96 -25.09 28.58
N PHE A 5 -14.26 -23.82 28.34
CA PHE A 5 -14.38 -22.82 29.40
C PHE A 5 -15.66 -22.96 30.23
N ILE A 6 -16.72 -23.50 29.62
CA ILE A 6 -18.00 -23.73 30.32
C ILE A 6 -17.88 -24.87 31.34
N LEU A 7 -17.02 -25.87 31.10
CA LEU A 7 -16.79 -26.95 32.06
C LEU A 7 -16.07 -26.43 33.32
N MET A 8 -15.16 -25.47 33.20
CA MET A 8 -14.42 -24.89 34.33
C MET A 8 -15.27 -23.85 35.12
N ALA A 9 -16.15 -23.13 34.46
CA ALA A 9 -17.05 -22.15 35.11
C ALA A 9 -18.25 -22.82 35.84
N LEU A 10 -18.69 -24.00 35.38
CA LEU A 10 -19.75 -24.79 36.05
C LEU A 10 -19.26 -25.48 37.31
N LEU A 11 -17.94 -25.65 37.51
CA LEU A 11 -17.35 -26.29 38.71
C LEU A 11 -17.30 -25.37 39.94
N LEU A 12 -17.61 -24.07 39.79
CA LEU A 12 -17.52 -23.07 40.87
C LEU A 12 -18.87 -22.64 41.46
N SER A 13 -20.02 -23.16 40.98
CA SER A 13 -21.32 -22.60 41.38
C SER A 13 -22.37 -23.53 42.02
N VAL A 14 -22.05 -24.79 42.32
CA VAL A 14 -23.04 -25.66 42.99
C VAL A 14 -22.41 -26.39 44.19
N GLY A 15 -22.85 -26.03 45.37
CA GLY A 15 -22.27 -26.45 46.63
C GLY A 15 -22.52 -27.90 47.03
N THR A 16 -21.56 -28.39 47.77
CA THR A 16 -21.46 -29.50 48.71
C THR A 16 -21.63 -30.96 48.26
N ILE A 17 -22.39 -31.34 47.26
CA ILE A 17 -22.44 -32.72 46.77
C ILE A 17 -21.55 -32.94 45.55
N MET A 18 -21.34 -31.91 44.71
CA MET A 18 -20.40 -31.93 43.60
C MET A 18 -18.92 -31.88 44.01
N GLY A 19 -18.59 -31.37 45.18
CA GLY A 19 -17.21 -31.19 45.64
C GLY A 19 -16.39 -32.47 45.80
N GLN A 20 -16.98 -33.66 45.91
CA GLN A 20 -16.23 -34.92 45.93
C GLN A 20 -15.98 -35.49 44.54
N VAL A 21 -16.96 -35.37 43.64
CA VAL A 21 -16.82 -35.81 42.23
C VAL A 21 -15.81 -34.89 41.52
N ASP A 22 -15.83 -33.58 41.80
CA ASP A 22 -14.88 -32.59 41.26
C ASP A 22 -13.45 -32.85 41.74
N LYS A 23 -13.25 -33.23 43.02
CA LYS A 23 -11.92 -33.55 43.55
C LYS A 23 -11.33 -34.82 42.92
N ALA A 24 -12.15 -35.83 42.65
CA ALA A 24 -11.70 -37.05 41.99
C ALA A 24 -11.36 -36.81 40.52
N ALA A 25 -12.19 -36.05 39.79
CA ALA A 25 -11.95 -35.66 38.41
C ALA A 25 -10.69 -34.80 38.28
N LEU A 26 -10.49 -33.85 39.17
CA LEU A 26 -9.28 -33.01 39.20
C LEU A 26 -8.02 -33.83 39.49
N LYS A 27 -8.07 -34.77 40.47
CA LYS A 27 -6.94 -35.68 40.76
C LYS A 27 -6.59 -36.57 39.56
N LEU A 28 -7.60 -37.06 38.83
CA LEU A 28 -7.38 -37.84 37.62
C LEU A 28 -6.74 -37.00 36.53
N ALA A 29 -7.25 -35.80 36.26
CA ALA A 29 -6.67 -34.86 35.30
C ALA A 29 -5.23 -34.48 35.66
N GLN A 30 -4.93 -34.24 36.93
CA GLN A 30 -3.56 -33.97 37.40
C GLN A 30 -2.62 -35.16 37.18
N LYS A 31 -3.13 -36.40 37.45
CA LYS A 31 -2.37 -37.64 37.20
C LYS A 31 -2.06 -37.82 35.71
N GLU A 32 -3.05 -37.61 34.86
CA GLU A 32 -2.88 -37.69 33.41
C GLU A 32 -1.92 -36.59 32.87
N ALA A 33 -2.08 -35.35 33.29
CA ALA A 33 -1.19 -34.27 32.90
C ALA A 33 0.26 -34.54 33.32
N LYS A 34 0.47 -35.04 34.55
CA LYS A 34 1.79 -35.44 35.03
C LYS A 34 2.38 -36.60 34.22
N ALA A 35 1.59 -37.61 33.86
CA ALA A 35 2.05 -38.70 33.01
C ALA A 35 2.46 -38.23 31.61
N GLN A 36 1.65 -37.38 30.99
CA GLN A 36 1.94 -36.78 29.68
C GLN A 36 3.22 -35.91 29.72
N MET A 37 3.38 -35.10 30.78
CA MET A 37 4.57 -34.29 30.98
C MET A 37 5.83 -35.12 31.14
N ASN A 38 5.78 -36.19 31.98
CA ASN A 38 6.90 -37.08 32.19
C ASN A 38 7.31 -37.79 30.89
N GLU A 39 6.35 -38.26 30.10
CA GLU A 39 6.62 -38.91 28.83
C GLU A 39 7.21 -37.93 27.79
N ALA A 40 6.67 -36.73 27.69
CA ALA A 40 7.25 -35.67 26.86
C ALA A 40 8.69 -35.33 27.27
N GLN A 41 8.95 -35.30 28.59
CA GLN A 41 10.30 -35.06 29.12
C GLN A 41 11.30 -36.18 28.75
N LYS A 42 10.87 -37.44 28.79
CA LYS A 42 11.68 -38.58 28.36
C LYS A 42 12.03 -38.49 26.87
N ILE A 43 11.05 -38.16 26.03
CA ILE A 43 11.26 -37.96 24.60
C ILE A 43 12.27 -36.82 24.37
N SER A 44 12.08 -35.67 25.03
CA SER A 44 12.99 -34.54 24.92
C SER A 44 14.42 -34.91 25.34
N ALA A 45 14.58 -35.62 26.46
CA ALA A 45 15.89 -36.07 26.96
C ALA A 45 16.57 -37.06 26.00
N ALA A 46 15.81 -38.03 25.47
CA ALA A 46 16.33 -39.00 24.49
C ALA A 46 16.81 -38.34 23.18
N ILE A 47 16.02 -37.39 22.67
CA ILE A 47 16.42 -36.63 21.46
C ILE A 47 17.64 -35.79 21.77
N THR A 48 17.69 -35.09 22.91
CA THR A 48 18.86 -34.28 23.31
C THR A 48 20.14 -35.13 23.35
N ALA A 49 20.07 -36.35 23.92
CA ALA A 49 21.21 -37.27 23.96
C ALA A 49 21.67 -37.62 22.53
N LYS A 50 20.74 -38.04 21.66
CA LYS A 50 21.05 -38.36 20.24
C LYS A 50 21.62 -37.19 19.44
N ILE A 51 21.12 -35.97 19.67
CA ILE A 51 21.66 -34.73 19.03
C ILE A 51 23.10 -34.52 19.46
N ASN A 52 23.39 -34.66 20.78
CA ASN A 52 24.74 -34.49 21.32
C ASN A 52 25.73 -35.52 20.76
N GLU A 53 25.25 -36.75 20.58
CA GLU A 53 26.01 -37.86 20.00
C GLU A 53 26.09 -37.80 18.46
N LYS A 54 25.40 -36.83 17.81
CA LYS A 54 25.22 -36.75 16.36
C LYS A 54 24.64 -38.02 15.73
N ALA A 55 23.78 -38.71 16.47
CA ALA A 55 23.18 -40.01 16.12
C ALA A 55 21.74 -39.88 15.58
N ALA A 56 21.12 -38.70 15.59
CA ALA A 56 19.78 -38.49 15.09
C ALA A 56 19.80 -37.80 13.72
N THR A 57 18.93 -38.25 12.83
CA THR A 57 18.61 -37.50 11.57
C THR A 57 17.61 -36.38 11.82
N ASP A 58 17.58 -35.38 10.96
CA ASP A 58 16.61 -34.26 11.06
C ASP A 58 15.17 -34.76 11.00
N ASP A 59 14.84 -35.78 10.21
CA ASP A 59 13.50 -36.38 10.14
C ASP A 59 13.12 -37.14 11.44
N GLU A 60 14.08 -37.80 12.06
CA GLU A 60 13.88 -38.43 13.35
C GLU A 60 13.63 -37.42 14.45
N ILE A 61 14.43 -36.34 14.49
CA ILE A 61 14.25 -35.22 15.43
C ILE A 61 12.84 -34.64 15.29
N ILE A 62 12.44 -34.30 14.05
CA ILE A 62 11.12 -33.73 13.75
C ILE A 62 10.01 -34.67 14.20
N THR A 63 10.12 -35.98 13.90
CA THR A 63 9.09 -36.98 14.19
C THR A 63 8.91 -37.18 15.68
N GLU A 64 9.99 -37.42 16.41
CA GLU A 64 9.93 -37.68 17.86
C GLU A 64 9.52 -36.43 18.65
N CYS A 65 10.04 -35.24 18.27
CA CYS A 65 9.64 -34.00 18.91
C CYS A 65 8.17 -33.66 18.64
N LYS A 66 7.59 -33.96 17.47
CA LYS A 66 6.13 -33.88 17.24
C LYS A 66 5.31 -34.70 18.22
N LYS A 67 5.73 -35.95 18.51
CA LYS A 67 5.05 -36.82 19.49
C LYS A 67 5.09 -36.18 20.88
N GLY A 68 6.27 -35.74 21.32
CA GLY A 68 6.45 -35.11 22.62
C GLY A 68 5.66 -33.80 22.76
N GLN A 69 5.64 -32.98 21.70
CA GLN A 69 4.83 -31.75 21.67
C GLN A 69 3.34 -32.01 21.76
N ALA A 70 2.83 -33.09 21.16
CA ALA A 70 1.41 -33.45 21.27
C ALA A 70 1.04 -33.77 22.73
N LEU A 71 1.92 -34.48 23.43
CA LEU A 71 1.72 -34.82 24.84
C LEU A 71 1.77 -33.59 25.75
N ILE A 72 2.82 -32.79 25.65
CA ILE A 72 2.98 -31.62 26.51
C ILE A 72 1.91 -30.54 26.25
N ARG A 73 1.49 -30.37 25.01
CA ARG A 73 0.38 -29.47 24.64
C ARG A 73 -0.94 -29.94 25.27
N LYS A 74 -1.20 -31.25 25.28
CA LYS A 74 -2.40 -31.80 25.92
C LYS A 74 -2.35 -31.58 27.44
N ALA A 75 -1.19 -31.78 28.07
CA ALA A 75 -0.99 -31.51 29.47
C ALA A 75 -1.20 -30.03 29.84
N ILE A 76 -0.60 -29.10 29.11
CA ILE A 76 -0.76 -27.66 29.33
C ILE A 76 -2.23 -27.25 29.15
N LYS A 77 -2.87 -27.69 28.06
CA LYS A 77 -4.28 -27.37 27.77
C LYS A 77 -5.28 -27.90 28.76
N SER A 78 -4.94 -28.98 29.52
CA SER A 78 -5.82 -29.51 30.54
C SER A 78 -6.04 -28.55 31.72
N GLY A 79 -5.14 -27.57 31.92
CA GLY A 79 -5.14 -26.69 33.09
C GLY A 79 -4.87 -27.41 34.43
N ALA A 80 -4.47 -28.70 34.39
CA ALA A 80 -4.30 -29.53 35.57
C ALA A 80 -2.82 -29.59 36.04
N ILE A 81 -1.88 -28.96 35.35
CA ILE A 81 -0.49 -28.84 35.77
C ILE A 81 -0.42 -27.88 36.96
N ALA A 82 0.27 -28.31 38.04
CA ALA A 82 0.51 -27.44 39.19
C ALA A 82 1.31 -26.18 38.76
N GLU A 83 0.95 -25.00 39.31
CA GLU A 83 1.53 -23.71 38.94
C GLU A 83 3.07 -23.71 38.99
N ASN A 84 3.64 -24.35 40.04
CA ASN A 84 5.10 -24.46 40.19
C ASN A 84 5.76 -25.40 39.17
N LYS A 85 5.00 -26.07 38.31
CA LYS A 85 5.44 -26.98 37.25
C LYS A 85 5.11 -26.47 35.84
N LEU A 86 4.37 -25.39 35.74
CA LEU A 86 4.02 -24.80 34.43
C LEU A 86 5.25 -24.31 33.67
N GLY A 87 6.21 -23.68 34.35
CA GLY A 87 7.48 -23.26 33.73
C GLY A 87 8.23 -24.45 33.13
N ASP A 88 8.33 -25.58 33.85
CA ASP A 88 8.96 -26.81 33.37
C ASP A 88 8.22 -27.35 32.12
N ALA A 89 6.88 -27.34 32.13
CA ALA A 89 6.08 -27.84 31.03
C ALA A 89 6.29 -26.96 29.74
N TYR A 90 6.29 -25.65 29.88
CA TYR A 90 6.57 -24.75 28.79
C TYR A 90 8.01 -24.89 28.29
N LYS A 91 8.99 -25.07 29.18
CA LYS A 91 10.38 -25.38 28.81
C LYS A 91 10.48 -26.62 27.91
N ILE A 92 9.87 -27.71 28.28
CA ILE A 92 9.84 -28.96 27.50
C ILE A 92 9.25 -28.69 26.10
N SER A 93 8.15 -27.92 26.04
CA SER A 93 7.52 -27.51 24.75
C SER A 93 8.43 -26.64 23.91
N ALA A 94 9.10 -25.67 24.51
CA ALA A 94 10.02 -24.76 23.81
C ALA A 94 11.26 -25.49 23.28
N ASP A 95 11.87 -26.36 24.09
CA ASP A 95 13.07 -27.09 23.69
C ASP A 95 12.78 -28.03 22.50
N MET A 96 11.66 -28.77 22.52
CA MET A 96 11.24 -29.59 21.39
C MET A 96 10.92 -28.76 20.13
N ALA A 97 10.25 -27.61 20.28
CA ALA A 97 9.96 -26.75 19.18
C ALA A 97 11.26 -26.16 18.56
N ASN A 98 12.23 -25.85 19.39
CA ASN A 98 13.53 -25.37 18.94
C ASN A 98 14.31 -26.48 18.20
N TYR A 99 14.31 -27.72 18.68
CA TYR A 99 14.93 -28.84 17.97
C TYR A 99 14.31 -29.05 16.57
N ILE A 100 12.98 -28.99 16.48
CA ILE A 100 12.28 -29.06 15.18
C ILE A 100 12.73 -27.91 14.26
N ASN A 101 12.78 -26.66 14.76
CA ASN A 101 13.22 -25.52 13.93
C ASN A 101 14.66 -25.70 13.45
N THR A 102 15.57 -26.16 14.33
CA THR A 102 16.96 -26.44 13.95
C THR A 102 17.05 -27.51 12.86
N ALA A 103 16.31 -28.61 13.02
CA ALA A 103 16.28 -29.69 12.00
C ALA A 103 15.71 -29.19 10.66
N ILE A 104 14.69 -28.34 10.67
CA ILE A 104 14.15 -27.74 9.43
C ILE A 104 15.18 -26.81 8.79
N LEU A 105 15.90 -26.00 9.59
CA LEU A 105 16.95 -25.11 9.04
C LEU A 105 18.08 -25.92 8.42
N ASN A 106 18.53 -27.02 9.05
CA ASN A 106 19.53 -27.93 8.47
C ASN A 106 19.06 -28.47 7.10
N LYS A 107 17.79 -28.92 7.01
CA LYS A 107 17.20 -29.35 5.74
C LYS A 107 17.23 -28.26 4.69
N THR A 108 16.97 -27.01 5.07
CA THR A 108 17.02 -25.87 4.16
C THR A 108 18.44 -25.63 3.64
N GLU A 109 19.45 -25.67 4.52
CA GLU A 109 20.86 -25.52 4.14
C GLU A 109 21.31 -26.63 3.18
N ASN A 110 20.82 -27.84 3.41
CA ASN A 110 21.09 -29.01 2.56
C ASN A 110 20.22 -29.06 1.28
N LYS A 111 19.33 -28.07 1.08
CA LYS A 111 18.35 -28.03 -0.02
C LYS A 111 17.39 -29.22 -0.04
N GLU A 112 17.09 -29.78 1.13
CA GLU A 112 16.14 -30.86 1.30
C GLU A 112 14.71 -30.31 1.43
N PRO A 113 13.69 -31.04 0.93
CA PRO A 113 12.31 -30.62 1.07
C PRO A 113 11.83 -30.66 2.54
N PHE A 114 11.02 -29.67 2.91
CA PHE A 114 10.35 -29.61 4.20
C PHE A 114 8.96 -28.98 4.10
N ASP A 115 8.11 -29.21 5.09
CA ASP A 115 6.76 -28.62 5.17
C ASP A 115 6.84 -27.20 5.71
N THR A 116 6.73 -26.21 4.80
CA THR A 116 6.79 -24.78 5.13
C THR A 116 5.65 -24.33 6.04
N ALA A 117 4.46 -24.92 5.87
CA ALA A 117 3.30 -24.61 6.70
C ALA A 117 3.49 -25.14 8.13
N PHE A 118 4.11 -26.33 8.26
CA PHE A 118 4.47 -26.88 9.54
C PHE A 118 5.56 -26.05 10.23
N PHE A 119 6.58 -25.59 9.51
CA PHE A 119 7.62 -24.71 10.05
C PHE A 119 7.01 -23.48 10.70
N PHE A 120 6.12 -22.77 9.99
CA PHE A 120 5.43 -21.60 10.53
C PHE A 120 4.60 -21.93 11.79
N SER A 121 3.85 -23.03 11.76
CA SER A 121 3.07 -23.50 12.91
C SER A 121 3.94 -23.87 14.12
N ASN A 122 5.11 -24.48 13.87
CA ASN A 122 6.05 -24.83 14.93
C ASN A 122 6.72 -23.59 15.53
N LEU A 123 7.03 -22.58 14.70
CA LEU A 123 7.55 -21.29 15.17
C LEU A 123 6.56 -20.58 16.11
N LYS A 124 5.27 -20.62 15.82
CA LYS A 124 4.20 -20.14 16.73
C LYS A 124 4.18 -20.93 18.04
N THR A 125 4.43 -22.23 17.97
CA THR A 125 4.53 -23.08 19.17
C THR A 125 5.76 -22.70 20.01
N LEU A 126 6.91 -22.49 19.38
CA LEU A 126 8.14 -22.08 20.05
C LEU A 126 7.96 -20.73 20.78
N THR A 127 7.49 -19.71 20.09
CA THR A 127 7.30 -18.38 20.69
C THR A 127 6.32 -18.38 21.85
N SER A 128 5.18 -19.06 21.68
CA SER A 128 4.19 -19.20 22.76
C SER A 128 4.73 -19.99 23.96
N ALA A 129 5.55 -21.01 23.71
CA ALA A 129 6.17 -21.79 24.78
C ALA A 129 7.25 -20.98 25.52
N LEU A 130 8.13 -20.26 24.82
CA LEU A 130 9.11 -19.40 25.44
C LEU A 130 8.45 -18.30 26.29
N GLN A 131 7.38 -17.69 25.81
CA GLN A 131 6.63 -16.69 26.57
C GLN A 131 5.98 -17.30 27.82
N GLY A 132 5.36 -18.47 27.67
CA GLY A 132 4.79 -19.21 28.80
C GLY A 132 5.85 -19.60 29.85
N GLU A 133 7.02 -20.05 29.42
CA GLU A 133 8.14 -20.37 30.29
C GLU A 133 8.63 -19.13 31.06
N ILE A 134 8.89 -18.00 30.35
CA ILE A 134 9.31 -16.73 30.98
C ILE A 134 8.28 -16.30 32.05
N LYS A 135 7.01 -16.38 31.74
CA LYS A 135 5.91 -15.98 32.63
C LYS A 135 5.80 -16.85 33.90
N HIS A 136 5.98 -18.15 33.76
CA HIS A 136 5.71 -19.13 34.85
C HIS A 136 6.98 -19.60 35.57
N THR A 137 8.17 -19.22 35.07
CA THR A 137 9.41 -19.51 35.83
C THR A 137 9.56 -18.47 36.93
N LYS A 138 9.48 -18.93 38.20
CA LYS A 138 9.68 -18.03 39.34
C LYS A 138 11.15 -17.66 39.45
N ILE A 139 11.44 -16.36 39.37
CA ILE A 139 12.75 -15.83 39.76
C ILE A 139 12.77 -15.78 41.29
N THR A 140 13.54 -16.64 41.89
CA THR A 140 13.81 -16.58 43.35
C THR A 140 14.81 -15.42 43.54
N THR A 141 14.40 -14.36 44.23
CA THR A 141 15.26 -13.21 44.55
C THR A 141 16.54 -13.68 45.23
N GLY A 142 17.70 -13.43 44.62
CA GLY A 142 19.00 -13.79 45.14
C GLY A 142 19.77 -14.91 44.42
N GLU A 143 19.15 -15.62 43.49
CA GLU A 143 19.80 -16.61 42.62
C GLU A 143 20.18 -16.00 41.29
N ALA A 144 21.42 -15.49 41.15
CA ALA A 144 21.96 -14.93 39.89
C ALA A 144 21.82 -15.89 38.69
N GLY A 145 21.75 -17.24 38.95
CA GLY A 145 21.54 -18.26 37.93
C GLY A 145 20.18 -18.17 37.24
N ASN A 146 19.09 -17.89 37.99
CA ASN A 146 17.74 -17.84 37.43
C ASN A 146 17.52 -16.57 36.60
N GLU A 147 18.08 -15.43 36.99
CA GLU A 147 18.01 -14.20 36.20
C GLU A 147 18.72 -14.34 34.84
N ASN A 148 19.89 -14.93 34.82
CA ASN A 148 20.64 -15.19 33.59
C ASN A 148 19.92 -16.18 32.69
N TYR A 149 19.28 -17.19 33.26
CA TYR A 149 18.45 -18.16 32.53
C TYR A 149 17.28 -17.44 31.82
N ILE A 150 16.53 -16.63 32.56
CA ILE A 150 15.41 -15.87 31.99
C ILE A 150 15.89 -14.86 30.93
N LYS A 151 17.01 -14.17 31.13
CA LYS A 151 17.63 -13.31 30.12
C LYS A 151 17.95 -14.11 28.85
N GLY A 152 18.51 -15.29 28.97
CA GLY A 152 18.77 -16.18 27.84
C GLY A 152 17.50 -16.60 27.10
N ARG A 153 16.41 -16.93 27.82
CA ARG A 153 15.12 -17.27 27.21
C ARG A 153 14.47 -16.08 26.51
N LYS A 154 14.57 -14.87 27.07
CA LYS A 154 14.15 -13.63 26.40
C LYS A 154 14.95 -13.37 25.12
N PHE A 155 16.26 -13.59 25.15
CA PHE A 155 17.10 -13.52 23.97
C PHE A 155 16.66 -14.52 22.89
N ASN A 156 16.39 -15.78 23.25
CA ASN A 156 15.88 -16.78 22.32
C ASN A 156 14.53 -16.37 21.74
N LEU A 157 13.65 -15.79 22.55
CA LEU A 157 12.38 -15.25 22.07
C LEU A 157 12.59 -14.11 21.07
N ALA A 158 13.55 -13.20 21.34
CA ALA A 158 13.90 -12.13 20.42
C ALA A 158 14.38 -12.65 19.04
N GLN A 159 15.22 -13.69 19.05
CA GLN A 159 15.72 -14.30 17.81
C GLN A 159 14.60 -14.87 16.93
N CYS A 160 13.49 -15.31 17.51
CA CYS A 160 12.34 -15.81 16.74
C CYS A 160 11.74 -14.75 15.80
N GLY A 161 11.94 -13.46 16.05
CA GLY A 161 11.48 -12.39 15.15
C GLY A 161 12.04 -12.53 13.74
N ASN A 162 13.34 -12.83 13.60
CA ASN A 162 13.96 -13.06 12.28
C ASN A 162 13.48 -14.38 11.63
N PHE A 163 13.13 -15.40 12.43
CA PHE A 163 12.53 -16.61 11.89
C PHE A 163 11.14 -16.37 11.30
N TYR A 164 10.37 -15.42 11.82
CA TYR A 164 9.10 -15.02 11.20
C TYR A 164 9.31 -14.36 9.85
N LEU A 165 10.35 -13.53 9.68
CA LEU A 165 10.69 -12.96 8.37
C LEU A 165 11.05 -14.06 7.37
N TYR A 166 11.86 -15.02 7.78
CA TYR A 166 12.21 -16.17 6.96
C TYR A 166 10.97 -17.03 6.63
N ALA A 167 10.11 -17.30 7.61
CA ALA A 167 8.86 -18.02 7.38
C ALA A 167 7.92 -17.26 6.41
N ALA A 168 7.89 -15.93 6.46
CA ALA A 168 7.13 -15.12 5.51
C ALA A 168 7.66 -15.29 4.09
N GLN A 169 8.98 -15.21 3.90
CA GLN A 169 9.60 -15.38 2.59
C GLN A 169 9.27 -16.76 1.98
N ILE A 170 9.56 -17.84 2.68
CA ILE A 170 9.36 -19.21 2.13
C ILE A 170 7.89 -19.56 1.91
N ASN A 171 6.97 -19.03 2.74
CA ASN A 171 5.53 -19.21 2.51
C ASN A 171 5.06 -18.38 1.31
N GLY A 172 5.62 -17.18 1.09
CA GLY A 172 5.35 -16.35 -0.09
C GLY A 172 5.79 -17.04 -1.39
N GLU A 173 7.02 -17.53 -1.44
CA GLU A 173 7.56 -18.31 -2.57
C GLU A 173 6.71 -19.56 -2.86
N GLY A 174 6.22 -20.22 -1.81
CA GLY A 174 5.30 -21.36 -1.90
C GLY A 174 3.83 -20.97 -2.19
N LYS A 175 3.54 -19.69 -2.41
CA LYS A 175 2.17 -19.15 -2.63
C LYS A 175 1.19 -19.43 -1.48
N LEU A 176 1.69 -19.61 -0.28
CA LEU A 176 0.88 -19.71 0.94
C LEU A 176 0.67 -18.30 1.53
N TYR A 177 0.03 -17.44 0.75
CA TYR A 177 -0.05 -15.98 1.00
C TYR A 177 -0.59 -15.62 2.38
N ASP A 178 -1.66 -16.26 2.85
CA ASP A 178 -2.25 -15.96 4.16
C ASP A 178 -1.24 -16.21 5.29
N LYS A 179 -0.46 -17.30 5.21
CA LYS A 179 0.57 -17.60 6.20
C LYS A 179 1.77 -16.69 6.13
N ALA A 180 2.14 -16.30 4.91
CA ALA A 180 3.20 -15.35 4.70
C ALA A 180 2.84 -13.97 5.24
N LEU A 181 1.63 -13.49 4.95
CA LEU A 181 1.11 -12.21 5.49
C LEU A 181 0.98 -12.26 7.02
N GLU A 182 0.47 -13.36 7.59
CA GLU A 182 0.41 -13.54 9.05
C GLU A 182 1.82 -13.50 9.67
N ALA A 183 2.82 -14.10 9.03
CA ALA A 183 4.19 -14.06 9.50
C ALA A 183 4.80 -12.66 9.44
N PHE A 184 4.54 -11.89 8.37
CA PHE A 184 4.95 -10.48 8.30
C PHE A 184 4.25 -9.63 9.36
N ASP A 185 2.97 -9.85 9.63
CA ASP A 185 2.24 -9.12 10.68
C ASP A 185 2.84 -9.37 12.06
N ILE A 186 3.17 -10.65 12.35
CA ILE A 186 3.84 -10.97 13.59
C ILE A 186 5.21 -10.28 13.65
N ALA A 187 5.99 -10.28 12.59
CA ALA A 187 7.28 -9.59 12.55
C ALA A 187 7.13 -8.09 12.80
N LEU A 188 6.25 -7.39 12.05
CA LEU A 188 6.03 -5.95 12.18
C LEU A 188 5.50 -5.53 13.57
N ASN A 189 4.79 -6.41 14.25
CA ASN A 189 4.24 -6.15 15.58
C ASN A 189 4.94 -6.94 16.70
N TYR A 190 6.11 -7.52 16.43
CA TYR A 190 6.76 -8.49 17.32
C TYR A 190 6.94 -7.96 18.74
N ALA A 191 7.47 -6.74 18.89
CA ALA A 191 7.66 -6.11 20.19
C ALA A 191 6.36 -5.81 20.95
N LYS A 192 5.23 -5.63 20.24
CA LYS A 192 3.90 -5.46 20.84
C LYS A 192 3.31 -6.79 21.28
N ILE A 193 3.53 -7.85 20.48
CA ILE A 193 3.05 -9.21 20.79
C ILE A 193 3.86 -9.83 21.93
N TYR A 194 5.16 -9.56 21.95
CA TYR A 194 6.11 -10.10 22.93
C TYR A 194 6.86 -8.96 23.62
N PRO A 195 6.22 -8.21 24.54
CA PRO A 195 6.84 -7.05 25.20
C PRO A 195 8.13 -7.40 25.98
N GLU A 196 8.32 -8.67 26.33
CA GLU A 196 9.52 -9.15 27.01
C GLU A 196 10.80 -9.01 26.20
N VAL A 197 10.68 -8.83 24.87
CA VAL A 197 11.83 -8.65 23.97
C VAL A 197 12.03 -7.20 23.55
N ALA A 198 11.22 -6.27 24.04
CA ALA A 198 11.39 -4.86 23.76
C ALA A 198 12.83 -4.41 24.08
N GLY A 199 13.52 -3.84 23.11
CA GLY A 199 14.92 -3.43 23.19
C GLY A 199 15.97 -4.53 22.94
N GLN A 200 15.56 -5.81 22.80
CA GLN A 200 16.47 -6.91 22.44
C GLN A 200 16.30 -7.37 20.99
N LEU A 201 15.13 -7.12 20.41
CA LEU A 201 14.84 -7.49 19.04
C LEU A 201 15.62 -6.60 18.06
N LYS A 202 16.38 -7.24 17.18
CA LYS A 202 17.02 -6.61 16.03
C LYS A 202 16.67 -7.42 14.79
N PHE A 203 15.89 -6.84 13.90
CA PHE A 203 15.62 -7.47 12.61
C PHE A 203 16.84 -7.42 11.70
N SER A 204 16.98 -8.43 10.85
CA SER A 204 18.02 -8.51 9.80
C SER A 204 17.82 -7.46 8.69
N ILE A 205 16.59 -6.96 8.55
CA ILE A 205 16.21 -5.92 7.60
C ILE A 205 15.36 -4.84 8.30
N PRO A 206 15.38 -3.57 7.85
CA PRO A 206 14.61 -2.50 8.46
C PRO A 206 13.09 -2.70 8.29
N GLU A 207 12.31 -2.09 9.18
CA GLU A 207 10.85 -2.31 9.24
C GLU A 207 10.10 -1.78 8.00
N ASP A 208 10.57 -0.70 7.39
CA ASP A 208 10.02 -0.17 6.13
C ASP A 208 10.21 -1.17 4.98
N LYS A 209 11.37 -1.83 4.92
CA LYS A 209 11.62 -2.91 3.97
C LYS A 209 10.77 -4.16 4.25
N ILE A 210 10.52 -4.48 5.53
CA ILE A 210 9.58 -5.56 5.89
C ILE A 210 8.18 -5.21 5.37
N ALA A 211 7.73 -3.97 5.60
CA ALA A 211 6.42 -3.50 5.13
C ALA A 211 6.33 -3.47 3.60
N PHE A 212 7.41 -3.10 2.91
CA PHE A 212 7.51 -3.17 1.46
C PHE A 212 7.26 -4.59 0.94
N HIS A 213 7.95 -5.59 1.46
CA HIS A 213 7.74 -6.97 1.03
C HIS A 213 6.34 -7.48 1.35
N ALA A 214 5.81 -7.15 2.54
CA ALA A 214 4.45 -7.51 2.93
C ALA A 214 3.38 -6.87 2.04
N PHE A 215 3.58 -5.61 1.62
CA PHE A 215 2.69 -4.89 0.71
C PHE A 215 2.63 -5.58 -0.66
N HIS A 216 3.78 -5.91 -1.26
CA HIS A 216 3.81 -6.58 -2.56
C HIS A 216 3.21 -7.98 -2.49
N LEU A 217 3.45 -8.70 -1.41
CA LEU A 217 2.83 -9.99 -1.19
C LEU A 217 1.30 -9.89 -1.03
N ALA A 218 0.81 -8.83 -0.37
CA ALA A 218 -0.62 -8.57 -0.26
C ALA A 218 -1.25 -8.27 -1.63
N HIS A 219 -0.52 -7.59 -2.54
CA HIS A 219 -0.93 -7.40 -3.93
C HIS A 219 -1.05 -8.74 -4.68
N ASP A 220 -0.04 -9.60 -4.59
CA ASP A 220 -0.05 -10.93 -5.23
C ASP A 220 -1.20 -11.81 -4.70
N ALA A 221 -1.51 -11.68 -3.42
CA ALA A 221 -2.65 -12.32 -2.77
C ALA A 221 -4.01 -11.68 -3.09
N LYS A 222 -4.04 -10.54 -3.78
CA LYS A 222 -5.23 -9.68 -3.99
C LYS A 222 -5.91 -9.24 -2.69
N ASN A 223 -5.12 -9.15 -1.61
CA ASN A 223 -5.58 -8.65 -0.32
C ASN A 223 -5.40 -7.14 -0.24
N TYR A 224 -6.32 -6.42 -0.89
CA TYR A 224 -6.24 -4.96 -1.04
C TYR A 224 -6.45 -4.20 0.28
N GLU A 225 -7.14 -4.79 1.26
CA GLU A 225 -7.27 -4.24 2.59
C GLU A 225 -5.90 -4.18 3.27
N LYS A 226 -5.16 -5.29 3.22
CA LYS A 226 -3.81 -5.37 3.78
C LYS A 226 -2.81 -4.49 3.06
N MET A 227 -2.94 -4.33 1.73
CA MET A 227 -2.17 -3.35 0.98
C MET A 227 -2.37 -1.93 1.53
N SER A 228 -3.63 -1.53 1.76
CA SER A 228 -3.96 -0.20 2.30
C SER A 228 -3.36 0.04 3.68
N GLU A 229 -3.40 -0.97 4.58
CA GLU A 229 -2.79 -0.88 5.92
C GLU A 229 -1.26 -0.71 5.87
N LEU A 230 -0.60 -1.31 4.88
CA LEU A 230 0.86 -1.35 4.80
C LEU A 230 1.46 -0.20 3.97
N TYR A 231 0.66 0.49 3.15
CA TYR A 231 1.13 1.44 2.14
C TYR A 231 2.01 2.54 2.72
N ASP A 232 1.55 3.24 3.77
CA ASP A 232 2.28 4.38 4.33
C ASP A 232 3.65 4.00 4.90
N LYS A 233 3.80 2.77 5.37
CA LYS A 233 5.06 2.26 5.87
C LYS A 233 5.94 1.71 4.74
N ALA A 234 5.35 1.03 3.77
CA ALA A 234 6.05 0.46 2.63
C ALA A 234 6.68 1.51 1.72
N VAL A 235 5.98 2.65 1.53
CA VAL A 235 6.47 3.76 0.70
C VAL A 235 7.65 4.51 1.32
N GLN A 236 7.95 4.31 2.61
CA GLN A 236 9.11 4.88 3.28
C GLN A 236 10.41 4.16 2.91
N TYR A 237 10.34 2.92 2.42
CA TYR A 237 11.51 2.21 1.91
C TYR A 237 11.98 2.86 0.61
N ALA A 238 13.06 3.66 0.67
CA ALA A 238 13.48 4.55 -0.40
C ALA A 238 13.73 3.83 -1.74
N GLU A 239 14.38 2.65 -1.72
CA GLU A 239 14.68 1.88 -2.93
C GLU A 239 13.44 1.28 -3.61
N GLY A 240 12.32 1.14 -2.88
CA GLY A 240 11.08 0.55 -3.35
C GLY A 240 9.90 1.52 -3.43
N ALA A 241 10.08 2.78 -3.03
CA ALA A 241 8.99 3.75 -2.89
C ALA A 241 8.19 3.97 -4.19
N ASP A 242 8.86 4.13 -5.32
CA ASP A 242 8.20 4.40 -6.60
C ASP A 242 7.46 3.17 -7.12
N VAL A 243 8.03 1.97 -6.96
CA VAL A 243 7.36 0.71 -7.30
C VAL A 243 6.14 0.50 -6.43
N THR A 244 6.22 0.80 -5.12
CA THR A 244 5.08 0.72 -4.20
C THR A 244 3.95 1.65 -4.61
N LYS A 245 4.25 2.90 -4.98
CA LYS A 245 3.26 3.85 -5.50
C LYS A 245 2.60 3.35 -6.78
N GLN A 246 3.39 2.83 -7.72
CA GLN A 246 2.88 2.30 -8.98
C GLN A 246 1.95 1.10 -8.77
N VAL A 247 2.37 0.12 -7.98
CA VAL A 247 1.57 -1.08 -7.68
C VAL A 247 0.29 -0.71 -6.94
N ASN A 248 0.34 0.27 -6.03
CA ASN A 248 -0.87 0.76 -5.37
C ASN A 248 -1.86 1.37 -6.36
N LEU A 249 -1.40 2.19 -7.29
CA LEU A 249 -2.26 2.77 -8.35
C LEU A 249 -2.84 1.70 -9.27
N GLU A 250 -2.05 0.68 -9.62
CA GLU A 250 -2.50 -0.45 -10.43
C GLU A 250 -3.59 -1.25 -9.73
N SER A 251 -3.47 -1.48 -8.43
CA SER A 251 -4.45 -2.20 -7.62
C SER A 251 -5.86 -1.61 -7.67
N TYR A 252 -5.98 -0.28 -7.76
CA TYR A 252 -7.28 0.38 -7.95
C TYR A 252 -7.88 0.09 -9.32
N ARG A 253 -7.06 0.00 -10.37
CA ARG A 253 -7.52 -0.35 -11.72
C ARG A 253 -7.97 -1.81 -11.79
N GLU A 254 -7.21 -2.72 -11.18
CA GLU A 254 -7.56 -4.15 -11.09
C GLU A 254 -8.91 -4.38 -10.41
N ARG A 255 -9.23 -3.59 -9.40
CA ARG A 255 -10.51 -3.62 -8.69
C ARG A 255 -11.65 -2.95 -9.44
N GLY A 256 -11.36 -2.19 -10.50
CA GLY A 256 -12.33 -1.31 -11.16
C GLY A 256 -12.77 -0.12 -10.28
N ASP A 257 -12.06 0.19 -9.22
CA ASP A 257 -12.38 1.28 -8.28
C ASP A 257 -11.79 2.60 -8.75
N THR A 258 -12.36 3.15 -9.82
CA THR A 258 -11.91 4.41 -10.42
C THR A 258 -12.11 5.61 -9.50
N ALA A 259 -13.06 5.56 -8.58
CA ALA A 259 -13.31 6.65 -7.63
C ALA A 259 -12.22 6.70 -6.55
N ALA A 260 -11.86 5.56 -5.96
CA ALA A 260 -10.76 5.49 -5.00
C ALA A 260 -9.41 5.83 -5.65
N TRP A 261 -9.19 5.37 -6.90
CA TRP A 261 -8.04 5.77 -7.70
C TRP A 261 -7.96 7.30 -7.84
N ALA A 262 -9.05 7.94 -8.25
CA ALA A 262 -9.09 9.39 -8.44
C ALA A 262 -8.87 10.15 -7.12
N SER A 263 -9.40 9.67 -6.01
CA SER A 263 -9.20 10.25 -4.69
C SER A 263 -7.72 10.19 -4.27
N HIS A 264 -7.08 9.03 -4.42
CA HIS A 264 -5.68 8.83 -4.09
C HIS A 264 -4.74 9.66 -4.98
N VAL A 265 -4.98 9.66 -6.30
CA VAL A 265 -4.21 10.47 -7.26
C VAL A 265 -4.37 11.97 -6.97
N ARG A 266 -5.58 12.41 -6.59
CA ARG A 266 -5.82 13.80 -6.19
C ARG A 266 -4.99 14.21 -4.98
N GLU A 267 -4.97 13.40 -3.94
CA GLU A 267 -4.15 13.66 -2.74
C GLU A 267 -2.66 13.74 -3.09
N MET A 268 -2.16 12.78 -3.87
CA MET A 268 -0.77 12.71 -4.30
C MET A 268 -0.37 13.93 -5.15
N THR A 269 -1.22 14.33 -6.11
CA THR A 269 -0.95 15.47 -6.98
C THR A 269 -1.04 16.81 -6.26
N LEU A 270 -1.91 16.95 -5.26
CA LEU A 270 -1.97 18.16 -4.42
C LEU A 270 -0.77 18.27 -3.47
N LYS A 271 -0.22 17.15 -3.03
CA LYS A 271 0.95 17.15 -2.15
C LYS A 271 2.23 17.53 -2.91
N GLU A 272 2.43 16.98 -4.09
CA GLU A 272 3.64 17.16 -4.91
C GLU A 272 3.27 17.33 -6.40
N PRO A 273 2.70 18.50 -6.80
CA PRO A 273 2.17 18.67 -8.16
C PRO A 273 3.23 18.49 -9.26
N LYS A 274 4.42 19.05 -9.04
CA LYS A 274 5.49 19.03 -10.04
C LYS A 274 6.03 17.63 -10.32
N THR A 275 6.18 16.83 -9.28
CA THR A 275 6.64 15.43 -9.39
C THR A 275 5.58 14.54 -10.06
N ASN A 276 4.30 14.90 -9.91
CA ASN A 276 3.16 14.09 -10.33
C ASN A 276 2.40 14.69 -11.53
N GLU A 277 3.03 15.50 -12.38
CA GLU A 277 2.37 16.26 -13.46
C GLU A 277 1.65 15.36 -14.47
N THR A 278 2.19 14.18 -14.77
CA THR A 278 1.52 13.17 -15.64
C THR A 278 0.17 12.73 -15.08
N TYR A 279 0.09 12.53 -13.76
CA TYR A 279 -1.16 12.14 -13.09
C TYR A 279 -2.17 13.28 -13.03
N ILE A 280 -1.71 14.55 -13.01
CA ILE A 280 -2.60 15.71 -13.11
C ILE A 280 -3.38 15.66 -14.43
N GLN A 281 -2.72 15.38 -15.55
CA GLN A 281 -3.38 15.26 -16.86
C GLN A 281 -4.41 14.13 -16.87
N MET A 282 -4.08 12.97 -16.31
CA MET A 282 -4.99 11.83 -16.22
C MET A 282 -6.23 12.16 -15.37
N LEU A 283 -6.03 12.87 -14.26
CA LEU A 283 -7.12 13.24 -13.37
C LEU A 283 -8.00 14.34 -13.95
N ILE A 284 -7.44 15.28 -14.71
CA ILE A 284 -8.22 16.25 -15.51
C ILE A 284 -9.17 15.51 -16.48
N ALA A 285 -8.66 14.52 -17.23
CA ALA A 285 -9.47 13.71 -18.13
C ALA A 285 -10.58 12.93 -17.38
N TYR A 286 -10.27 12.38 -16.21
CA TYR A 286 -11.26 11.73 -15.35
C TYR A 286 -12.37 12.70 -14.92
N TYR A 287 -12.03 13.89 -14.41
CA TYR A 287 -13.02 14.88 -13.97
C TYR A 287 -13.83 15.49 -15.11
N ILE A 288 -13.26 15.66 -16.31
CA ILE A 288 -14.03 16.05 -17.51
C ILE A 288 -15.16 15.03 -17.77
N ASN A 289 -14.86 13.73 -17.68
CA ASN A 289 -15.86 12.68 -17.87
C ASN A 289 -16.87 12.64 -16.71
N ALA A 290 -16.42 12.87 -15.48
CA ALA A 290 -17.30 12.95 -14.32
C ALA A 290 -18.25 14.15 -14.40
N ASP A 291 -17.77 15.33 -14.81
CA ASP A 291 -18.59 16.53 -15.05
C ASP A 291 -19.64 16.28 -16.13
N LYS A 292 -19.27 15.64 -17.26
CA LYS A 292 -20.24 15.28 -18.32
C LYS A 292 -21.36 14.36 -17.82
N LYS A 293 -21.04 13.43 -16.94
CA LYS A 293 -22.03 12.51 -16.35
C LYS A 293 -22.93 13.19 -15.31
N ALA A 294 -22.35 14.11 -14.53
CA ALA A 294 -23.04 14.83 -13.45
C ALA A 294 -23.94 15.97 -13.97
N GLY A 295 -23.70 16.44 -15.19
CA GLY A 295 -24.48 17.49 -15.82
C GLY A 295 -23.85 18.90 -15.80
N PRO A 296 -24.55 19.90 -16.39
CA PRO A 296 -23.96 21.21 -16.69
C PRO A 296 -23.54 22.03 -15.46
N GLU A 297 -24.12 21.75 -14.30
CA GLU A 297 -23.80 22.45 -13.04
C GLU A 297 -22.53 21.89 -12.37
N SER A 298 -21.99 20.77 -12.86
CA SER A 298 -20.81 20.12 -12.30
C SER A 298 -19.53 20.89 -12.68
N ASN A 299 -18.64 21.06 -11.73
CA ASN A 299 -17.38 21.79 -11.88
C ASN A 299 -16.18 21.10 -11.20
N LEU A 300 -16.23 19.78 -11.11
CA LEU A 300 -15.19 18.98 -10.43
C LEU A 300 -13.80 19.20 -11.01
N MET A 301 -13.72 19.23 -12.35
CA MET A 301 -12.46 19.47 -13.07
C MET A 301 -11.91 20.86 -12.76
N MET A 302 -12.76 21.88 -12.83
CA MET A 302 -12.36 23.26 -12.55
C MET A 302 -11.87 23.44 -11.12
N LYS A 303 -12.60 22.89 -10.15
CA LYS A 303 -12.19 22.90 -8.74
C LYS A 303 -10.83 22.22 -8.52
N TYR A 304 -10.62 21.09 -9.18
CA TYR A 304 -9.35 20.36 -9.06
C TYR A 304 -8.17 21.17 -9.60
N VAL A 305 -8.29 21.75 -10.80
CA VAL A 305 -7.18 22.54 -11.38
C VAL A 305 -6.93 23.82 -10.59
N ASP A 306 -7.96 24.45 -10.03
CA ASP A 306 -7.81 25.60 -9.14
C ASP A 306 -7.06 25.23 -7.86
N ASP A 307 -7.36 24.07 -7.26
CA ASP A 307 -6.64 23.55 -6.09
C ASP A 307 -5.15 23.32 -6.42
N ILE A 308 -4.83 22.73 -7.58
CA ILE A 308 -3.44 22.54 -8.03
C ILE A 308 -2.72 23.88 -8.25
N ILE A 309 -3.36 24.84 -8.92
CA ILE A 309 -2.80 26.18 -9.19
C ILE A 309 -2.56 26.94 -7.88
N ALA A 310 -3.40 26.73 -6.87
CA ALA A 310 -3.22 27.33 -5.55
C ALA A 310 -1.97 26.78 -4.82
N VAL A 311 -1.61 25.51 -5.06
CA VAL A 311 -0.40 24.89 -4.51
C VAL A 311 0.85 25.32 -5.31
N ASP A 312 0.79 25.21 -6.64
CA ASP A 312 1.87 25.65 -7.54
C ASP A 312 1.29 26.29 -8.81
N PRO A 313 1.39 27.63 -8.95
CA PRO A 313 0.85 28.35 -10.10
C PRO A 313 1.62 28.12 -11.42
N ASN A 314 2.72 27.35 -11.37
CA ASN A 314 3.56 27.06 -12.55
C ASN A 314 3.29 25.66 -13.13
N ILE A 315 2.30 24.94 -12.67
CA ILE A 315 1.92 23.64 -13.25
C ILE A 315 1.22 23.88 -14.59
N LEU A 316 1.92 23.55 -15.69
CA LEU A 316 1.47 23.78 -17.06
C LEU A 316 0.11 23.10 -17.33
N MET A 317 -0.02 21.83 -16.99
CA MET A 317 -1.23 21.05 -17.28
C MET A 317 -2.46 21.55 -16.51
N ALA A 318 -2.28 22.08 -15.30
CA ALA A 318 -3.39 22.66 -14.53
C ALA A 318 -3.87 23.97 -15.14
N ASN A 319 -2.94 24.87 -15.52
CA ASN A 319 -3.28 26.13 -16.20
C ASN A 319 -3.94 25.86 -17.57
N TYR A 320 -3.42 24.88 -18.32
CA TYR A 320 -4.02 24.50 -19.61
C TYR A 320 -5.42 23.89 -19.44
N GLY A 321 -5.62 23.04 -18.46
CA GLY A 321 -6.93 22.45 -18.14
C GLY A 321 -7.97 23.54 -17.76
N LYS A 322 -7.57 24.52 -16.95
CA LYS A 322 -8.40 25.68 -16.59
C LYS A 322 -8.78 26.46 -17.84
N ALA A 323 -7.79 26.81 -18.68
CA ALA A 323 -8.00 27.54 -19.92
C ALA A 323 -8.94 26.80 -20.89
N TYR A 324 -8.75 25.48 -21.02
CA TYR A 324 -9.60 24.63 -21.85
C TYR A 324 -11.07 24.68 -21.39
N LYS A 325 -11.33 24.54 -20.09
CA LYS A 325 -12.72 24.60 -19.58
C LYS A 325 -13.37 25.97 -19.79
N LEU A 326 -12.62 27.04 -19.59
CA LEU A 326 -13.09 28.40 -19.84
C LEU A 326 -13.40 28.61 -21.32
N PHE A 327 -12.57 28.06 -22.22
CA PHE A 327 -12.80 28.11 -23.66
C PHE A 327 -14.06 27.35 -24.07
N GLU A 328 -14.26 26.11 -23.55
CA GLU A 328 -15.45 25.28 -23.79
C GLU A 328 -16.75 25.95 -23.29
N THR A 329 -16.65 26.81 -22.27
CA THR A 329 -17.78 27.58 -21.75
C THR A 329 -17.90 28.99 -22.34
N GLU A 330 -17.20 29.23 -23.48
CA GLU A 330 -17.20 30.49 -24.23
C GLU A 330 -16.69 31.72 -23.47
N LYS A 331 -16.04 31.51 -22.33
CA LYS A 331 -15.40 32.59 -21.55
C LYS A 331 -14.02 32.92 -22.12
N TYR A 332 -14.03 33.41 -23.38
CA TYR A 332 -12.80 33.52 -24.17
C TYR A 332 -11.77 34.51 -23.63
N ASP A 333 -12.16 35.58 -22.95
CA ASP A 333 -11.20 36.51 -22.34
C ASP A 333 -10.48 35.90 -21.13
N GLU A 334 -11.23 35.17 -20.28
CA GLU A 334 -10.66 34.44 -19.16
C GLU A 334 -9.77 33.27 -19.65
N ALA A 335 -10.23 32.54 -20.68
CA ALA A 335 -9.47 31.47 -21.32
C ALA A 335 -8.14 32.00 -21.91
N LEU A 336 -8.18 33.15 -22.60
CA LEU A 336 -6.99 33.81 -23.16
C LEU A 336 -5.96 34.14 -22.07
N ALA A 337 -6.42 34.66 -20.93
CA ALA A 337 -5.53 34.99 -19.82
C ALA A 337 -4.85 33.71 -19.27
N ALA A 338 -5.59 32.62 -19.14
CA ALA A 338 -5.06 31.33 -18.63
C ALA A 338 -4.13 30.65 -19.67
N TYR A 339 -4.45 30.70 -20.99
CA TYR A 339 -3.54 30.21 -22.03
C TYR A 339 -2.25 31.05 -22.14
N LYS A 340 -2.32 32.37 -21.96
CA LYS A 340 -1.12 33.21 -21.86
C LYS A 340 -0.24 32.79 -20.70
N ARG A 341 -0.83 32.41 -19.56
CA ARG A 341 -0.04 31.87 -18.45
C ARG A 341 0.72 30.63 -18.87
N CYS A 342 0.13 29.74 -19.67
CA CYS A 342 0.82 28.56 -20.21
C CYS A 342 2.02 28.95 -21.10
N THR A 343 1.90 30.02 -21.90
CA THR A 343 3.03 30.50 -22.74
C THR A 343 4.15 31.16 -21.94
N GLU A 344 3.85 31.70 -20.76
CA GLU A 344 4.87 32.19 -19.82
C GLU A 344 5.62 31.04 -19.14
N ILE A 345 4.91 29.97 -18.77
CA ILE A 345 5.49 28.76 -18.15
C ILE A 345 6.36 28.02 -19.17
N LYS A 346 5.86 27.86 -20.40
CA LYS A 346 6.54 27.14 -21.47
C LYS A 346 6.43 27.96 -22.80
N PRO A 347 7.43 28.80 -23.11
CA PRO A 347 7.38 29.74 -24.27
C PRO A 347 7.32 29.04 -25.64
N ASP A 348 7.78 27.80 -25.75
CA ASP A 348 7.75 27.00 -26.97
C ASP A 348 6.53 26.05 -27.06
N TYR A 349 5.52 26.27 -26.21
CA TYR A 349 4.34 25.42 -26.20
C TYR A 349 3.35 25.84 -27.29
N TYR A 350 3.42 25.14 -28.43
CA TYR A 350 2.57 25.38 -29.61
C TYR A 350 1.09 25.50 -29.25
N ASP A 351 0.54 24.48 -28.50
CA ASP A 351 -0.90 24.45 -28.23
C ASP A 351 -1.39 25.69 -27.48
N ALA A 352 -0.60 26.20 -26.55
CA ALA A 352 -1.00 27.41 -25.81
C ALA A 352 -1.06 28.64 -26.69
N TRP A 353 -0.08 28.84 -27.57
CA TRP A 353 -0.08 29.97 -28.53
C TRP A 353 -1.25 29.84 -29.50
N TYR A 354 -1.48 28.67 -30.05
CA TYR A 354 -2.58 28.41 -30.97
C TYR A 354 -3.94 28.67 -30.30
N GLN A 355 -4.14 28.19 -29.07
CA GLN A 355 -5.38 28.44 -28.33
C GLN A 355 -5.58 29.90 -27.94
N CYS A 356 -4.51 30.67 -27.66
CA CYS A 356 -4.60 32.12 -27.51
C CYS A 356 -5.18 32.78 -28.78
N GLY A 357 -4.69 32.37 -29.97
CA GLY A 357 -5.21 32.78 -31.24
C GLY A 357 -6.68 32.41 -31.44
N LEU A 358 -7.02 31.17 -31.10
CA LEU A 358 -8.40 30.65 -31.17
C LEU A 358 -9.37 31.44 -30.27
N CYS A 359 -8.97 31.89 -29.09
CA CYS A 359 -9.83 32.70 -28.23
C CYS A 359 -10.30 33.97 -28.97
N LYS A 360 -9.37 34.74 -29.57
CA LYS A 360 -9.69 35.96 -30.34
C LYS A 360 -10.44 35.62 -31.62
N TYR A 361 -10.05 34.58 -32.31
CA TYR A 361 -10.70 34.10 -33.51
C TYR A 361 -12.18 33.69 -33.25
N ARG A 362 -12.48 32.95 -32.17
CA ARG A 362 -13.85 32.59 -31.79
C ARG A 362 -14.68 33.80 -31.38
N GLN A 363 -14.12 34.76 -30.65
CA GLN A 363 -14.77 36.05 -30.37
C GLN A 363 -15.12 36.80 -31.68
N ALA A 364 -14.21 36.82 -32.65
CA ALA A 364 -14.45 37.43 -33.95
C ALA A 364 -15.59 36.77 -34.71
N LEU A 365 -15.60 35.42 -34.75
CA LEU A 365 -16.68 34.64 -35.39
C LEU A 365 -18.05 34.87 -34.72
N ALA A 366 -18.09 34.85 -33.39
CA ALA A 366 -19.30 35.11 -32.63
C ALA A 366 -19.85 36.54 -32.91
N LYS A 367 -18.96 37.52 -32.95
CA LYS A 367 -19.32 38.88 -33.28
C LYS A 367 -19.83 39.03 -34.72
N ASN A 368 -19.14 38.42 -35.68
CA ASN A 368 -19.52 38.39 -37.06
C ASN A 368 -20.93 37.79 -37.29
N ALA A 369 -21.25 36.73 -36.62
CA ALA A 369 -22.55 36.06 -36.70
C ALA A 369 -23.72 36.98 -36.34
N THR A 370 -23.51 38.02 -35.53
CA THR A 370 -24.55 38.96 -35.15
C THR A 370 -24.83 40.02 -36.20
N VAL A 371 -23.92 40.23 -37.18
CA VAL A 371 -23.98 41.35 -38.16
C VAL A 371 -25.25 41.26 -39.00
N SER A 372 -25.63 40.09 -39.48
CA SER A 372 -26.80 39.88 -40.35
C SER A 372 -28.14 40.22 -39.68
N SER A 373 -28.22 40.18 -38.36
CA SER A 373 -29.42 40.52 -37.56
C SER A 373 -29.54 42.02 -37.25
N ILE A 374 -28.47 42.82 -37.49
CA ILE A 374 -28.42 44.24 -37.16
C ILE A 374 -29.07 45.07 -38.27
N LYS A 375 -30.26 45.63 -37.99
CA LYS A 375 -30.99 46.48 -38.95
C LYS A 375 -30.36 47.88 -39.13
N ASN A 376 -29.67 48.40 -38.13
CA ASN A 376 -29.02 49.69 -38.18
C ASN A 376 -27.66 49.58 -38.92
N GLN A 377 -27.56 50.21 -40.09
CA GLN A 377 -26.35 50.15 -40.95
C GLN A 377 -25.09 50.68 -40.27
N THR A 378 -25.21 51.75 -39.45
CA THR A 378 -24.06 52.30 -38.71
C THR A 378 -23.56 51.31 -37.69
N LEU A 379 -24.46 50.68 -36.93
CA LEU A 379 -24.13 49.65 -35.94
C LEU A 379 -23.55 48.40 -36.60
N ALA A 380 -24.10 48.00 -37.77
CA ALA A 380 -23.58 46.86 -38.56
C ALA A 380 -22.12 47.14 -38.99
N LYS A 381 -21.82 48.32 -39.52
CA LYS A 381 -20.45 48.74 -39.88
C LYS A 381 -19.51 48.74 -38.66
N GLN A 382 -19.93 49.30 -37.53
CA GLN A 382 -19.15 49.27 -36.28
C GLN A 382 -18.89 47.84 -35.82
N THR A 383 -19.86 46.94 -35.93
CA THR A 383 -19.70 45.52 -35.55
C THR A 383 -18.70 44.81 -36.47
N LEU A 384 -18.69 45.10 -37.78
CA LEU A 384 -17.69 44.57 -38.71
C LEU A 384 -16.28 45.08 -38.40
N GLU A 385 -16.12 46.35 -38.03
CA GLU A 385 -14.80 46.89 -37.63
C GLU A 385 -14.30 46.19 -36.32
N ILE A 386 -15.17 45.94 -35.34
CA ILE A 386 -14.82 45.18 -34.15
C ILE A 386 -14.41 43.77 -34.53
N THR A 387 -15.15 43.12 -35.42
CA THR A 387 -14.84 41.75 -35.92
C THR A 387 -13.47 41.71 -36.56
N LYS A 388 -13.19 42.68 -37.46
CA LYS A 388 -11.88 42.82 -38.15
C LYS A 388 -10.74 43.02 -37.15
N LYS A 389 -10.95 43.89 -36.14
CA LYS A 389 -9.99 44.10 -35.06
C LYS A 389 -9.68 42.82 -34.29
N LEU A 390 -10.71 42.03 -33.92
CA LEU A 390 -10.54 40.76 -33.20
C LEU A 390 -9.75 39.71 -34.03
N PHE A 391 -10.01 39.60 -35.34
CA PHE A 391 -9.19 38.77 -36.23
C PHE A 391 -7.73 39.30 -36.29
N GLY A 392 -7.51 40.62 -36.30
CA GLY A 392 -6.18 41.19 -36.21
C GLY A 392 -5.44 40.89 -34.92
N GLU A 393 -6.18 40.89 -33.80
CA GLU A 393 -5.64 40.51 -32.48
C GLU A 393 -5.27 39.02 -32.37
N ALA A 394 -5.85 38.14 -33.20
CA ALA A 394 -5.53 36.70 -33.24
C ALA A 394 -4.19 36.44 -33.97
N ILE A 395 -3.83 37.27 -34.98
CA ILE A 395 -2.66 37.06 -35.83
C ILE A 395 -1.37 36.83 -35.04
N PRO A 396 -0.94 37.70 -34.11
CA PRO A 396 0.34 37.51 -33.43
C PRO A 396 0.43 36.23 -32.64
N PHE A 397 -0.69 35.68 -32.14
CA PHE A 397 -0.70 34.42 -31.46
C PHE A 397 -0.53 33.24 -32.42
N PHE A 398 -1.19 33.27 -33.57
CA PHE A 398 -1.02 32.22 -34.58
C PHE A 398 0.37 32.30 -35.25
N GLU A 399 0.95 33.50 -35.41
CA GLU A 399 2.34 33.64 -35.86
C GLU A 399 3.31 33.00 -34.85
N LYS A 400 3.09 33.18 -33.55
CA LYS A 400 3.86 32.51 -32.51
C LYS A 400 3.66 30.97 -32.52
N ALA A 401 2.45 30.48 -32.72
CA ALA A 401 2.19 29.08 -32.92
C ALA A 401 2.93 28.52 -34.15
N ARG A 402 2.96 29.25 -35.25
CA ARG A 402 3.75 28.91 -36.45
C ARG A 402 5.25 28.85 -36.13
N GLU A 403 5.81 29.77 -35.35
CA GLU A 403 7.21 29.76 -34.94
C GLU A 403 7.53 28.48 -34.10
N CYS A 404 6.58 27.97 -33.30
CA CYS A 404 6.74 26.74 -32.49
C CYS A 404 6.64 25.46 -33.33
N ALA A 405 5.94 25.47 -34.48
CA ALA A 405 5.74 24.30 -35.34
C ALA A 405 5.82 24.68 -36.83
N PRO A 406 6.97 25.19 -37.32
CA PRO A 406 7.11 25.72 -38.66
C PRO A 406 6.88 24.69 -39.77
N ASP A 407 7.24 23.46 -39.53
CA ASP A 407 7.16 22.35 -40.49
C ASP A 407 5.79 21.66 -40.53
N GLU A 408 4.81 22.15 -39.75
CA GLU A 408 3.46 21.56 -39.65
C GLU A 408 2.36 22.57 -40.02
N PRO A 409 2.33 23.10 -41.27
CA PRO A 409 1.39 24.15 -41.66
C PRO A 409 -0.08 23.78 -41.51
N GLN A 410 -0.43 22.51 -41.62
CA GLN A 410 -1.77 21.99 -41.37
C GLN A 410 -2.33 22.29 -39.97
N LYS A 411 -1.47 22.65 -39.05
CA LYS A 411 -1.87 22.99 -37.67
C LYS A 411 -2.27 24.46 -37.47
N TRP A 412 -1.82 25.36 -38.31
CA TRP A 412 -1.96 26.81 -38.07
C TRP A 412 -2.29 27.64 -39.32
N ALA A 413 -2.03 27.13 -40.53
CA ALA A 413 -2.11 27.96 -41.73
C ALA A 413 -3.56 28.37 -42.08
N PHE A 414 -4.56 27.54 -41.79
CA PHE A 414 -5.96 27.83 -42.12
C PHE A 414 -6.49 29.03 -41.36
N GLU A 415 -6.37 29.09 -40.04
CA GLU A 415 -6.86 30.18 -39.21
C GLU A 415 -6.06 31.47 -39.49
N LEU A 416 -4.74 31.36 -39.68
CA LEU A 416 -3.89 32.48 -40.01
C LEU A 416 -4.25 33.08 -41.36
N ARG A 417 -4.49 32.24 -42.37
CA ARG A 417 -4.99 32.68 -43.69
C ARG A 417 -6.30 33.46 -43.58
N GLN A 418 -7.26 32.97 -42.82
CA GLN A 418 -8.53 33.64 -42.62
C GLN A 418 -8.35 34.99 -41.95
N CYS A 419 -7.53 35.07 -40.92
CA CYS A 419 -7.21 36.31 -40.23
C CYS A 419 -6.59 37.32 -41.18
N TYR A 420 -5.61 36.92 -41.99
CA TYR A 420 -5.01 37.80 -43.00
C TYR A 420 -5.99 38.28 -44.06
N SER A 421 -6.85 37.38 -44.56
CA SER A 421 -7.86 37.76 -45.57
C SER A 421 -8.84 38.81 -45.03
N VAL A 422 -9.39 38.60 -43.82
CA VAL A 422 -10.36 39.52 -43.21
C VAL A 422 -9.71 40.88 -42.88
N THR A 423 -8.43 40.90 -42.50
CA THR A 423 -7.69 42.13 -42.15
C THR A 423 -7.12 42.85 -43.36
N GLY A 424 -7.27 42.32 -44.59
CA GLY A 424 -6.82 42.95 -45.83
C GLY A 424 -5.35 42.70 -46.16
N GLN A 425 -4.70 41.70 -45.56
CA GLN A 425 -3.31 41.31 -45.78
C GLN A 425 -3.23 40.26 -46.91
N ALA A 426 -3.62 40.61 -48.12
CA ALA A 426 -3.83 39.71 -49.26
C ALA A 426 -2.57 38.89 -49.63
N GLU A 427 -1.39 39.47 -49.58
CA GLU A 427 -0.13 38.80 -49.91
C GLU A 427 0.17 37.67 -48.90
N LYS A 428 0.03 37.95 -47.61
CA LYS A 428 0.23 36.97 -46.59
C LYS A 428 -0.82 35.86 -46.62
N ALA A 429 -2.08 36.20 -46.95
CA ALA A 429 -3.11 35.20 -47.15
C ALA A 429 -2.77 34.24 -48.30
N ALA A 430 -2.27 34.79 -49.44
CA ALA A 430 -1.85 33.99 -50.58
C ALA A 430 -0.61 33.13 -50.30
N GLU A 431 0.27 33.54 -49.40
CA GLU A 431 1.37 32.68 -48.90
C GLU A 431 0.82 31.44 -48.13
N MET A 432 -0.19 31.66 -47.29
CA MET A 432 -0.83 30.56 -46.54
C MET A 432 -1.57 29.59 -47.46
N ASP A 433 -2.20 30.10 -48.56
CA ASP A 433 -2.87 29.23 -49.55
C ASP A 433 -1.92 28.25 -50.25
N LYS A 434 -0.61 28.58 -50.33
CA LYS A 434 0.41 27.69 -50.90
C LYS A 434 0.80 26.55 -49.93
N LEU A 435 0.49 26.68 -48.66
CA LEU A 435 0.85 25.73 -47.60
C LEU A 435 -0.32 24.79 -47.25
N LEU A 436 -1.54 25.12 -47.68
CA LEU A 436 -2.76 24.33 -47.50
C LEU A 436 -3.07 23.46 -48.73
#